data_aad3b67293ac7f065d4d5396b865f3c0
#
_entry.id   aad3b67293ac7f065d4d5396b865f3c0
#
_cell.length_a   1.000
_cell.length_b   1.000
_cell.length_c   1.000
_cell.angle_alpha   90.00
_cell.angle_beta   90.00
_cell.angle_gamma   90.00
#
_symmetry.space_group_name_H-M   'P 1'
#
loop_
_entity.id
_entity.type
_entity.pdbx_description
1 polymer ?
#
loop_
_entity_poly.entity_id
_entity_poly.type
_entity_poly.pdbx_seq_one_letter_code
_entity_poly.pdbx_strand_id
1 'polypeptide(L)'
;MRPRLFATALLLSLVLLPDAASAAFVGHGGTVRGVAVSPDGRQALSAGFDYSLILWDLAGQTAVARLIGHEAAVNAAAFLPDGRHAVSASDDGTVALWEIETGRLLHRFAGHRGKVSAVAVSPDGRLAASGGWDRTVRLWDLEERRELYAIDAGDNVNAVVFAPDGARLLSGGHDGSLALWRVADGAALRRFAGNGFAVNSIAVTPDGTGAVAASIDETVRLWDLTGAAETVALYGHDGPVLATAISPDGRFAASGGADGRVRVWLLAAQRTVGDFGGHEGAVWGLVFAPDGTRLLSAGADALVKVWEVPEGAEIGAAAGAATAAATGGHDSDPGARLFRKCGACHAITADGVNKAGPSLYGLFGRRAGTVPGYPYSEALRSSGLVWTEESVDALIDLGPERLTPGSKMPLQRMPDPQDRAELIRYLKRATIPAGGG
;
A
#
# COMPACT_ATOMS: atom_id res chain seq x y z
N MET A 1 46.67 -4.97 63.99
CA MET A 1 46.76 -5.00 62.51
C MET A 1 45.38 -5.24 61.96
N ARG A 2 44.74 -4.23 61.34
CA ARG A 2 43.46 -4.35 60.68
C ARG A 2 43.71 -4.28 59.17
N PRO A 3 43.15 -5.18 58.33
CA PRO A 3 43.30 -5.11 56.90
C PRO A 3 42.37 -4.04 56.33
N ARG A 4 42.89 -3.21 55.40
CA ARG A 4 42.16 -2.23 54.62
C ARG A 4 41.54 -2.94 53.38
N LEU A 5 40.21 -2.91 53.27
CA LEU A 5 39.49 -3.27 52.07
C LEU A 5 39.61 -2.12 51.05
N PHE A 6 40.19 -2.42 49.91
CA PHE A 6 40.11 -1.57 48.72
C PHE A 6 38.78 -1.85 47.99
N ALA A 7 37.89 -0.89 47.95
CA ALA A 7 36.71 -0.93 47.10
C ALA A 7 37.09 -0.45 45.70
N THR A 8 37.07 -1.35 44.73
CA THR A 8 37.25 -1.03 43.31
C THR A 8 35.91 -0.57 42.76
N ALA A 9 35.77 0.72 42.48
CA ALA A 9 34.59 1.27 41.80
C ALA A 9 34.67 0.89 40.34
N LEU A 10 33.73 0.05 39.91
CA LEU A 10 33.50 -0.27 38.48
C LEU A 10 32.77 0.90 37.84
N LEU A 11 33.46 1.71 37.06
CA LEU A 11 32.85 2.74 36.20
C LEU A 11 32.15 2.03 35.03
N LEU A 12 30.84 1.93 35.12
CA LEU A 12 29.98 1.53 33.99
C LEU A 12 29.92 2.70 33.02
N SER A 13 30.72 2.65 31.95
CA SER A 13 30.59 3.58 30.84
C SER A 13 29.28 3.30 30.09
N LEU A 14 28.31 4.19 30.28
CA LEU A 14 27.07 4.23 29.52
C LEU A 14 27.43 4.60 28.09
N VAL A 15 27.51 3.62 27.19
CA VAL A 15 27.59 3.86 25.76
C VAL A 15 26.20 4.36 25.35
N LEU A 16 26.08 5.66 25.14
CA LEU A 16 24.92 6.24 24.45
C LEU A 16 24.97 5.71 23.02
N LEU A 17 24.13 4.73 22.74
CA LEU A 17 23.82 4.35 21.35
C LEU A 17 23.12 5.56 20.69
N PRO A 18 23.49 5.93 19.45
CA PRO A 18 22.80 7.00 18.77
C PRO A 18 21.32 6.64 18.59
N ASP A 19 20.45 7.62 18.78
CA ASP A 19 19.00 7.50 18.56
C ASP A 19 18.74 6.82 17.20
N ALA A 20 18.17 5.63 17.25
CA ALA A 20 17.70 4.95 16.04
C ALA A 20 16.57 5.77 15.44
N ALA A 21 16.81 6.31 14.25
CA ALA A 21 15.79 7.05 13.50
C ALA A 21 14.56 6.15 13.24
N SER A 22 13.37 6.75 13.29
CA SER A 22 12.07 6.08 13.09
C SER A 22 12.07 5.21 11.83
N ALA A 23 11.72 3.95 11.97
CA ALA A 23 11.64 2.99 10.87
C ALA A 23 10.37 3.11 10.00
N ALA A 24 9.58 4.13 10.19
CA ALA A 24 8.44 4.41 9.34
C ALA A 24 8.84 5.35 8.20
N PHE A 25 8.73 4.89 6.97
CA PHE A 25 8.96 5.72 5.80
C PHE A 25 7.74 6.60 5.57
N VAL A 26 7.92 7.91 5.77
CA VAL A 26 6.89 8.93 5.63
C VAL A 26 7.10 9.71 4.34
N GLY A 27 6.09 9.75 3.46
CA GLY A 27 6.23 10.48 2.19
C GLY A 27 4.97 10.48 1.34
N HIS A 28 4.15 9.42 1.39
CA HIS A 28 2.88 9.40 0.67
C HIS A 28 1.85 10.34 1.28
N GLY A 29 1.04 10.95 0.42
CA GLY A 29 -0.10 11.78 0.80
C GLY A 29 -1.41 11.01 0.99
N GLY A 30 -1.39 9.70 1.02
CA GLY A 30 -2.56 8.83 1.16
C GLY A 30 -2.18 7.37 1.36
N THR A 31 -3.18 6.51 1.45
CA THR A 31 -3.01 5.06 1.61
C THR A 31 -1.93 4.51 0.68
N VAL A 32 -0.99 3.74 1.22
CA VAL A 32 -0.02 2.96 0.45
C VAL A 32 -0.59 1.57 0.22
N ARG A 33 -0.81 1.22 -1.05
CA ARG A 33 -1.44 -0.05 -1.45
C ARG A 33 -0.43 -1.15 -1.75
N GLY A 34 0.70 -0.78 -2.33
CA GLY A 34 1.71 -1.73 -2.75
C GLY A 34 3.09 -1.35 -2.24
N VAL A 35 3.92 -2.35 -2.01
CA VAL A 35 5.34 -2.22 -1.70
C VAL A 35 6.11 -3.34 -2.36
N ALA A 36 7.26 -3.01 -2.95
CA ALA A 36 8.20 -3.94 -3.55
C ALA A 36 9.61 -3.63 -3.07
N VAL A 37 10.49 -4.63 -3.05
CA VAL A 37 11.92 -4.49 -2.71
C VAL A 37 12.75 -4.81 -3.93
N SER A 38 13.81 -4.04 -4.17
CA SER A 38 14.74 -4.28 -5.27
C SER A 38 15.46 -5.64 -5.10
N PRO A 39 15.88 -6.29 -6.19
CA PRO A 39 16.53 -7.60 -6.12
C PRO A 39 17.80 -7.65 -5.27
N ASP A 40 18.49 -6.52 -5.12
CA ASP A 40 19.68 -6.38 -4.27
C ASP A 40 19.36 -6.05 -2.78
N GLY A 41 18.08 -5.87 -2.45
CA GLY A 41 17.62 -5.57 -1.10
C GLY A 41 17.95 -4.17 -0.59
N ARG A 42 18.41 -3.25 -1.45
CA ARG A 42 18.85 -1.91 -1.05
C ARG A 42 17.76 -0.85 -1.14
N GLN A 43 16.81 -1.04 -2.03
CA GLN A 43 15.75 -0.08 -2.29
C GLN A 43 14.37 -0.70 -2.13
N ALA A 44 13.40 0.13 -1.82
CA ALA A 44 11.99 -0.23 -1.89
C ALA A 44 11.24 0.75 -2.80
N LEU A 45 10.16 0.27 -3.40
CA LEU A 45 9.23 1.07 -4.18
C LEU A 45 7.85 0.92 -3.58
N SER A 46 7.22 2.03 -3.21
CA SER A 46 5.86 2.02 -2.68
C SER A 46 4.89 2.68 -3.65
N ALA A 47 3.66 2.17 -3.70
CA ALA A 47 2.60 2.63 -4.58
C ALA A 47 1.44 3.20 -3.76
N GLY A 48 1.03 4.43 -4.03
CA GLY A 48 0.09 5.16 -3.18
C GLY A 48 -1.12 5.73 -3.89
N PHE A 49 -2.14 6.02 -3.09
CA PHE A 49 -3.37 6.68 -3.53
C PHE A 49 -3.16 8.17 -3.87
N ASP A 50 -1.97 8.70 -3.62
CA ASP A 50 -1.53 10.02 -4.06
C ASP A 50 -1.04 10.04 -5.52
N TYR A 51 -1.35 8.98 -6.29
CA TYR A 51 -1.06 8.79 -7.72
C TYR A 51 0.43 8.67 -8.05
N SER A 52 1.25 8.45 -7.04
CA SER A 52 2.70 8.35 -7.20
C SER A 52 3.27 7.04 -6.69
N LEU A 53 4.48 6.74 -7.17
CA LEU A 53 5.36 5.79 -6.51
C LEU A 53 6.46 6.59 -5.79
N ILE A 54 6.96 6.05 -4.68
CA ILE A 54 8.14 6.58 -4.01
C ILE A 54 9.21 5.51 -3.94
N LEU A 55 10.41 5.89 -4.40
CA LEU A 55 11.62 5.09 -4.26
C LEU A 55 12.30 5.45 -2.95
N TRP A 56 12.62 4.44 -2.15
CA TRP A 56 13.25 4.56 -0.85
C TRP A 56 14.62 3.90 -0.83
N ASP A 57 15.60 4.52 -0.17
CA ASP A 57 16.81 3.85 0.26
C ASP A 57 16.55 3.19 1.62
N LEU A 58 16.70 1.86 1.68
CA LEU A 58 16.40 1.09 2.89
C LEU A 58 17.46 1.26 3.98
N ALA A 59 18.71 1.52 3.63
CA ALA A 59 19.78 1.74 4.58
C ALA A 59 19.70 3.12 5.23
N GLY A 60 19.52 4.16 4.42
CA GLY A 60 19.38 5.54 4.89
C GLY A 60 17.98 5.89 5.38
N GLN A 61 17.00 5.03 5.17
CA GLN A 61 15.58 5.24 5.53
C GLN A 61 15.01 6.55 4.96
N THR A 62 15.37 6.88 3.73
CA THR A 62 15.03 8.15 3.07
C THR A 62 14.35 7.93 1.73
N ALA A 63 13.46 8.87 1.37
CA ALA A 63 12.92 8.93 0.01
C ALA A 63 14.02 9.41 -0.95
N VAL A 64 14.29 8.62 -1.99
CA VAL A 64 15.26 8.93 -3.04
C VAL A 64 14.61 9.70 -4.18
N ALA A 65 13.43 9.24 -4.62
CA ALA A 65 12.70 9.83 -5.73
C ALA A 65 11.20 9.60 -5.60
N ARG A 66 10.43 10.50 -6.21
CA ARG A 66 9.00 10.33 -6.44
C ARG A 66 8.74 10.21 -7.93
N LEU A 67 8.14 9.09 -8.35
CA LEU A 67 7.80 8.82 -9.73
C LEU A 67 6.35 9.27 -9.97
N ILE A 68 6.16 10.21 -10.88
CA ILE A 68 4.88 10.83 -11.20
C ILE A 68 4.56 10.53 -12.66
N GLY A 69 3.35 10.05 -12.94
CA GLY A 69 2.93 9.73 -14.31
C GLY A 69 1.57 9.08 -14.37
N HIS A 70 1.12 8.37 -13.34
CA HIS A 70 -0.26 7.89 -13.26
C HIS A 70 -1.25 9.02 -13.01
N GLU A 71 -2.47 8.83 -13.49
CA GLU A 71 -3.56 9.81 -13.40
C GLU A 71 -4.59 9.47 -12.31
N ALA A 72 -4.41 8.31 -11.65
CA ALA A 72 -5.23 7.84 -10.54
C ALA A 72 -4.39 7.05 -9.54
N ALA A 73 -5.03 6.49 -8.51
CA ALA A 73 -4.38 5.71 -7.46
C ALA A 73 -3.50 4.59 -8.03
N VAL A 74 -2.29 4.46 -7.50
CA VAL A 74 -1.38 3.36 -7.86
C VAL A 74 -1.57 2.23 -6.86
N ASN A 75 -1.96 1.06 -7.36
CA ASN A 75 -2.37 -0.07 -6.52
C ASN A 75 -1.23 -1.04 -6.24
N ALA A 76 -0.33 -1.25 -7.19
CA ALA A 76 0.75 -2.21 -7.09
C ALA A 76 1.98 -1.73 -7.85
N ALA A 77 3.15 -2.22 -7.45
CA ALA A 77 4.40 -2.05 -8.16
C ALA A 77 5.27 -3.31 -8.01
N ALA A 78 6.13 -3.56 -9.00
CA ALA A 78 7.10 -4.63 -8.97
C ALA A 78 8.39 -4.19 -9.67
N PHE A 79 9.55 -4.49 -9.07
CA PHE A 79 10.83 -4.34 -9.74
C PHE A 79 11.01 -5.42 -10.81
N LEU A 80 11.71 -5.08 -11.89
CA LEU A 80 12.28 -6.07 -12.78
C LEU A 80 13.52 -6.71 -12.14
N PRO A 81 13.89 -7.94 -12.54
CA PRO A 81 15.07 -8.63 -12.00
C PRO A 81 16.39 -7.89 -12.23
N ASP A 82 16.43 -6.96 -13.18
CA ASP A 82 17.60 -6.12 -13.43
C ASP A 82 17.84 -5.02 -12.37
N GLY A 83 16.84 -4.79 -11.49
CA GLY A 83 16.86 -3.76 -10.46
C GLY A 83 16.84 -2.32 -10.98
N ARG A 84 16.84 -2.13 -12.31
CA ARG A 84 16.89 -0.81 -12.99
C ARG A 84 15.52 -0.35 -13.44
N HIS A 85 14.61 -1.26 -13.63
CA HIS A 85 13.26 -0.98 -14.11
C HIS A 85 12.21 -1.48 -13.09
N ALA A 86 11.03 -0.90 -13.17
CA ALA A 86 9.86 -1.34 -12.43
C ALA A 86 8.60 -1.18 -13.27
N VAL A 87 7.57 -1.95 -12.92
CA VAL A 87 6.21 -1.76 -13.43
C VAL A 87 5.27 -1.36 -12.31
N SER A 88 4.20 -0.64 -12.66
CA SER A 88 3.13 -0.27 -11.73
C SER A 88 1.75 -0.43 -12.36
N ALA A 89 0.73 -0.64 -11.53
CA ALA A 89 -0.66 -0.77 -11.92
C ALA A 89 -1.51 0.31 -11.24
N SER A 90 -2.46 0.90 -11.98
CA SER A 90 -3.24 2.03 -11.48
C SER A 90 -4.73 1.92 -11.81
N ASP A 91 -5.52 2.65 -11.00
CA ASP A 91 -6.94 2.91 -11.23
C ASP A 91 -7.21 3.71 -12.51
N ASP A 92 -6.17 4.30 -13.14
CA ASP A 92 -6.27 4.95 -14.46
C ASP A 92 -6.42 3.95 -15.63
N GLY A 93 -6.45 2.64 -15.34
CA GLY A 93 -6.61 1.58 -16.33
C GLY A 93 -5.31 1.20 -17.04
N THR A 94 -4.16 1.68 -16.58
CA THR A 94 -2.87 1.45 -17.25
C THR A 94 -1.88 0.69 -16.36
N VAL A 95 -0.94 0.01 -17.03
CA VAL A 95 0.32 -0.45 -16.44
C VAL A 95 1.42 0.47 -16.95
N ALA A 96 2.32 0.92 -16.09
CA ALA A 96 3.42 1.80 -16.46
C ALA A 96 4.76 1.11 -16.26
N LEU A 97 5.71 1.32 -17.20
CA LEU A 97 7.11 0.89 -17.12
C LEU A 97 7.98 2.09 -16.80
N TRP A 98 8.84 1.95 -15.79
CA TRP A 98 9.66 3.01 -15.24
C TRP A 98 11.15 2.65 -15.30
N GLU A 99 12.00 3.66 -15.52
CA GLU A 99 13.43 3.63 -15.26
C GLU A 99 13.67 4.18 -13.84
N ILE A 100 14.21 3.36 -12.95
CA ILE A 100 14.29 3.66 -11.52
C ILE A 100 15.31 4.76 -11.22
N GLU A 101 16.47 4.72 -11.87
CA GLU A 101 17.57 5.68 -11.61
C GLU A 101 17.15 7.12 -11.89
N THR A 102 16.39 7.35 -12.94
CA THR A 102 15.95 8.69 -13.36
C THR A 102 14.53 9.03 -12.92
N GLY A 103 13.75 8.03 -12.44
CA GLY A 103 12.32 8.15 -12.16
C GLY A 103 11.45 8.36 -13.40
N ARG A 104 12.00 8.11 -14.61
CA ARG A 104 11.34 8.40 -15.87
C ARG A 104 10.33 7.32 -16.26
N LEU A 105 9.14 7.75 -16.66
CA LEU A 105 8.15 6.90 -17.32
C LEU A 105 8.66 6.54 -18.73
N LEU A 106 8.92 5.25 -18.97
CA LEU A 106 9.38 4.74 -20.25
C LEU A 106 8.24 4.40 -21.19
N HIS A 107 7.18 3.79 -20.66
CA HIS A 107 6.03 3.38 -21.45
C HIS A 107 4.77 3.26 -20.58
N ARG A 108 3.62 3.43 -21.20
CA ARG A 108 2.31 3.23 -20.59
C ARG A 108 1.54 2.22 -21.43
N PHE A 109 1.29 1.05 -20.87
CA PHE A 109 0.48 0.00 -21.50
C PHE A 109 -0.99 0.30 -21.26
N ALA A 110 -1.73 0.54 -22.32
CA ALA A 110 -3.16 0.73 -22.31
C ALA A 110 -3.86 -0.51 -22.87
N GLY A 111 -4.99 -0.90 -22.26
CA GLY A 111 -5.75 -2.07 -22.71
C GLY A 111 -6.88 -2.43 -21.74
N HIS A 112 -6.63 -2.32 -20.41
CA HIS A 112 -7.69 -2.50 -19.44
C HIS A 112 -8.80 -1.46 -19.56
N ARG A 113 -10.04 -1.91 -19.35
CA ARG A 113 -11.25 -1.06 -19.40
C ARG A 113 -11.76 -0.69 -18.01
N GLY A 114 -11.00 -0.98 -16.98
CA GLY A 114 -11.27 -0.70 -15.59
C GLY A 114 -9.96 -0.55 -14.81
N LYS A 115 -10.07 -0.31 -13.51
CA LYS A 115 -8.91 -0.19 -12.66
C LYS A 115 -8.03 -1.44 -12.71
N VAL A 116 -6.71 -1.25 -12.72
CA VAL A 116 -5.74 -2.33 -12.64
C VAL A 116 -5.32 -2.50 -11.19
N SER A 117 -5.67 -3.63 -10.59
CA SER A 117 -5.49 -3.88 -9.16
C SER A 117 -4.12 -4.47 -8.82
N ALA A 118 -3.54 -5.24 -9.75
CA ALA A 118 -2.33 -5.99 -9.52
C ALA A 118 -1.43 -6.00 -10.75
N VAL A 119 -0.12 -6.08 -10.52
CA VAL A 119 0.90 -6.31 -11.55
C VAL A 119 1.98 -7.23 -11.00
N ALA A 120 2.50 -8.10 -11.84
CA ALA A 120 3.64 -8.98 -11.56
C ALA A 120 4.59 -8.99 -12.75
N VAL A 121 5.87 -9.29 -12.48
CA VAL A 121 6.94 -9.42 -13.50
C VAL A 121 7.36 -10.89 -13.55
N SER A 122 7.60 -11.41 -14.76
CA SER A 122 8.12 -12.76 -14.93
C SER A 122 9.55 -12.90 -14.37
N PRO A 123 9.96 -14.10 -13.92
CA PRO A 123 11.28 -14.28 -13.33
C PRO A 123 12.46 -13.91 -14.26
N ASP A 124 12.26 -13.98 -15.57
CA ASP A 124 13.25 -13.57 -16.58
C ASP A 124 13.22 -12.07 -16.91
N GLY A 125 12.23 -11.34 -16.36
CA GLY A 125 12.08 -9.90 -16.58
C GLY A 125 11.52 -9.48 -17.93
N ARG A 126 11.11 -10.43 -18.81
CA ARG A 126 10.63 -10.11 -20.15
C ARG A 126 9.14 -9.75 -20.21
N LEU A 127 8.37 -10.30 -19.31
CA LEU A 127 6.92 -10.14 -19.31
C LEU A 127 6.43 -9.45 -18.04
N ALA A 128 5.35 -8.67 -18.19
CA ALA A 128 4.50 -8.30 -17.08
C ALA A 128 3.11 -8.93 -17.25
N ALA A 129 2.48 -9.28 -16.14
CA ALA A 129 1.08 -9.66 -16.08
C ALA A 129 0.33 -8.65 -15.22
N SER A 130 -0.89 -8.30 -15.62
CA SER A 130 -1.77 -7.41 -14.83
C SER A 130 -3.16 -8.00 -14.67
N GLY A 131 -3.78 -7.72 -13.53
CA GLY A 131 -5.16 -8.09 -13.22
C GLY A 131 -6.03 -6.85 -13.05
N GLY A 132 -7.18 -6.83 -13.72
CA GLY A 132 -8.07 -5.67 -13.73
C GLY A 132 -9.51 -5.97 -13.32
N TRP A 133 -10.23 -4.90 -12.97
CA TRP A 133 -11.67 -4.95 -12.68
C TRP A 133 -12.54 -4.94 -13.95
N ASP A 134 -11.90 -5.12 -15.11
CA ASP A 134 -12.53 -5.47 -16.36
C ASP A 134 -12.63 -6.98 -16.60
N ARG A 135 -12.35 -7.77 -15.55
CA ARG A 135 -12.35 -9.24 -15.50
C ARG A 135 -11.26 -9.88 -16.36
N THR A 136 -10.22 -9.12 -16.73
CA THR A 136 -9.14 -9.68 -17.54
C THR A 136 -7.82 -9.77 -16.78
N VAL A 137 -7.06 -10.81 -17.12
CA VAL A 137 -5.62 -10.86 -16.91
C VAL A 137 -4.96 -10.55 -18.25
N ARG A 138 -4.03 -9.59 -18.28
CA ARG A 138 -3.32 -9.22 -19.51
C ARG A 138 -1.85 -9.49 -19.38
N LEU A 139 -1.25 -9.97 -20.47
CA LEU A 139 0.18 -10.16 -20.60
C LEU A 139 0.79 -9.10 -21.52
N TRP A 140 1.92 -8.56 -21.09
CA TRP A 140 2.64 -7.48 -21.75
C TRP A 140 4.08 -7.91 -22.01
N ASP A 141 4.57 -7.71 -23.24
CA ASP A 141 5.98 -7.80 -23.57
C ASP A 141 6.65 -6.46 -23.21
N LEU A 142 7.60 -6.51 -22.28
CA LEU A 142 8.24 -5.30 -21.75
C LEU A 142 9.30 -4.73 -22.71
N GLU A 143 9.95 -5.58 -23.52
CA GLU A 143 10.94 -5.18 -24.52
C GLU A 143 10.25 -4.57 -25.73
N GLU A 144 9.28 -5.29 -26.32
CA GLU A 144 8.50 -4.85 -27.47
C GLU A 144 7.45 -3.77 -27.12
N ARG A 145 7.21 -3.56 -25.82
CA ARG A 145 6.26 -2.58 -25.26
C ARG A 145 4.84 -2.72 -25.84
N ARG A 146 4.36 -3.94 -25.90
CA ARG A 146 3.02 -4.25 -26.44
C ARG A 146 2.28 -5.30 -25.63
N GLU A 147 0.97 -5.31 -25.78
CA GLU A 147 0.15 -6.40 -25.30
C GLU A 147 0.40 -7.66 -26.11
N LEU A 148 0.57 -8.80 -25.45
CA LEU A 148 0.60 -10.10 -26.08
C LEU A 148 -0.82 -10.64 -26.27
N TYR A 149 -1.58 -10.71 -25.18
CA TYR A 149 -2.97 -11.15 -25.16
C TYR A 149 -3.65 -10.83 -23.83
N ALA A 150 -4.99 -10.96 -23.85
CA ALA A 150 -5.83 -10.87 -22.66
C ALA A 150 -6.55 -12.20 -22.42
N ILE A 151 -6.67 -12.58 -21.14
CA ILE A 151 -7.37 -13.78 -20.67
C ILE A 151 -8.65 -13.31 -19.97
N ASP A 152 -9.81 -13.87 -20.30
CA ASP A 152 -11.03 -13.68 -19.51
C ASP A 152 -10.95 -14.54 -18.24
N ALA A 153 -10.81 -13.90 -17.10
CA ALA A 153 -10.75 -14.56 -15.80
C ALA A 153 -12.12 -14.96 -15.25
N GLY A 154 -13.20 -14.38 -15.82
CA GLY A 154 -14.58 -14.62 -15.42
C GLY A 154 -15.13 -13.63 -14.39
N ASP A 155 -14.30 -13.08 -13.51
CA ASP A 155 -14.66 -12.03 -12.55
C ASP A 155 -13.49 -11.06 -12.36
N ASN A 156 -13.73 -9.96 -11.62
CA ASN A 156 -12.73 -8.96 -11.31
C ASN A 156 -11.50 -9.59 -10.68
N VAL A 157 -10.32 -9.25 -11.20
CA VAL A 157 -9.04 -9.80 -10.76
C VAL A 157 -8.40 -8.85 -9.76
N ASN A 158 -8.17 -9.34 -8.53
CA ASN A 158 -7.53 -8.56 -7.48
C ASN A 158 -6.02 -8.85 -7.37
N ALA A 159 -5.58 -10.05 -7.73
CA ALA A 159 -4.20 -10.48 -7.59
C ALA A 159 -3.72 -11.26 -8.81
N VAL A 160 -2.46 -11.06 -9.19
CA VAL A 160 -1.74 -11.87 -10.18
C VAL A 160 -0.31 -12.10 -9.71
N VAL A 161 0.23 -13.30 -9.96
CA VAL A 161 1.61 -13.65 -9.64
C VAL A 161 2.13 -14.72 -10.59
N PHE A 162 3.36 -14.57 -11.09
CA PHE A 162 4.04 -15.63 -11.82
C PHE A 162 4.51 -16.74 -10.87
N ALA A 163 4.41 -17.99 -11.30
CA ALA A 163 5.13 -19.06 -10.65
C ALA A 163 6.64 -18.93 -10.91
N PRO A 164 7.51 -19.49 -10.04
CA PRO A 164 8.96 -19.36 -10.18
C PRO A 164 9.53 -19.94 -11.49
N ASP A 165 8.79 -20.85 -12.13
CA ASP A 165 9.17 -21.43 -13.44
C ASP A 165 8.96 -20.44 -14.61
N GLY A 166 8.27 -19.33 -14.40
CA GLY A 166 7.90 -18.37 -15.44
C GLY A 166 6.89 -18.91 -16.48
N ALA A 167 6.57 -20.19 -16.44
CA ALA A 167 5.67 -20.84 -17.40
C ALA A 167 4.19 -20.80 -16.95
N ARG A 168 3.97 -20.56 -15.68
CA ARG A 168 2.64 -20.52 -15.05
C ARG A 168 2.37 -19.17 -14.40
N LEU A 169 1.11 -18.75 -14.43
CA LEU A 169 0.61 -17.54 -13.80
C LEU A 169 -0.61 -17.89 -12.94
N LEU A 170 -0.71 -17.32 -11.75
CA LEU A 170 -1.91 -17.41 -10.91
C LEU A 170 -2.66 -16.09 -10.90
N SER A 171 -3.99 -16.18 -10.86
CA SER A 171 -4.86 -15.04 -10.61
C SER A 171 -5.85 -15.35 -9.51
N GLY A 172 -6.16 -14.32 -8.69
CA GLY A 172 -7.19 -14.36 -7.66
C GLY A 172 -8.34 -13.43 -7.97
N GLY A 173 -9.56 -13.97 -7.92
CA GLY A 173 -10.79 -13.29 -8.28
C GLY A 173 -11.53 -12.69 -7.10
N HIS A 174 -12.43 -11.74 -7.41
CA HIS A 174 -13.36 -11.18 -6.45
C HIS A 174 -14.44 -12.21 -6.04
N ASP A 175 -14.70 -13.20 -6.88
CA ASP A 175 -15.56 -14.36 -6.60
C ASP A 175 -14.93 -15.40 -5.63
N GLY A 176 -13.71 -15.17 -5.20
CA GLY A 176 -12.95 -16.06 -4.33
C GLY A 176 -12.24 -17.19 -5.06
N SER A 177 -12.33 -17.26 -6.38
CA SER A 177 -11.62 -18.28 -7.17
C SER A 177 -10.13 -17.98 -7.29
N LEU A 178 -9.35 -19.05 -7.40
CA LEU A 178 -7.95 -19.02 -7.81
C LEU A 178 -7.84 -19.75 -9.16
N ALA A 179 -7.15 -19.15 -10.12
CA ALA A 179 -6.94 -19.79 -11.42
C ALA A 179 -5.45 -19.86 -11.78
N LEU A 180 -5.05 -21.00 -12.34
CA LEU A 180 -3.71 -21.24 -12.85
C LEU A 180 -3.75 -21.23 -14.38
N TRP A 181 -2.90 -20.44 -14.99
CA TRP A 181 -2.83 -20.19 -16.42
C TRP A 181 -1.48 -20.59 -16.98
N ARG A 182 -1.43 -21.04 -18.23
CA ARG A 182 -0.20 -21.21 -18.98
C ARG A 182 0.22 -19.88 -19.60
N VAL A 183 1.45 -19.44 -19.33
CA VAL A 183 1.96 -18.16 -19.83
C VAL A 183 2.13 -18.14 -21.36
N ALA A 184 2.42 -19.27 -22.00
CA ALA A 184 2.69 -19.32 -23.43
C ALA A 184 1.48 -18.95 -24.32
N ASP A 185 0.27 -19.24 -23.87
CA ASP A 185 -0.95 -19.12 -24.66
C ASP A 185 -2.19 -18.66 -23.88
N GLY A 186 -2.06 -18.40 -22.60
CA GLY A 186 -3.17 -18.01 -21.73
C GLY A 186 -4.17 -19.12 -21.42
N ALA A 187 -3.87 -20.38 -21.76
CA ALA A 187 -4.78 -21.47 -21.50
C ALA A 187 -4.96 -21.72 -19.99
N ALA A 188 -6.21 -21.93 -19.56
CA ALA A 188 -6.49 -22.32 -18.18
C ALA A 188 -5.97 -23.73 -17.93
N LEU A 189 -5.01 -23.86 -17.03
CA LEU A 189 -4.49 -25.15 -16.57
C LEU A 189 -5.37 -25.73 -15.47
N ARG A 190 -5.84 -24.85 -14.57
CA ARG A 190 -6.68 -25.25 -13.45
C ARG A 190 -7.48 -24.07 -12.89
N ARG A 191 -8.67 -24.35 -12.40
CA ARG A 191 -9.44 -23.45 -11.55
C ARG A 191 -9.68 -24.13 -10.20
N PHE A 192 -9.39 -23.42 -9.14
CA PHE A 192 -9.63 -23.86 -7.78
C PHE A 192 -10.90 -23.15 -7.30
N ALA A 193 -11.87 -23.94 -6.87
CA ALA A 193 -13.09 -23.38 -6.32
C ALA A 193 -12.77 -22.69 -4.98
N GLY A 194 -13.07 -21.40 -4.89
CA GLY A 194 -12.96 -20.64 -3.66
C GLY A 194 -14.10 -20.92 -2.70
N ASN A 195 -14.07 -20.22 -1.58
CA ASN A 195 -15.11 -20.25 -0.56
C ASN A 195 -16.22 -19.18 -0.79
N GLY A 196 -16.21 -18.52 -1.96
CA GLY A 196 -17.14 -17.43 -2.28
C GLY A 196 -16.74 -16.05 -1.73
N PHE A 197 -15.57 -15.94 -1.09
CA PHE A 197 -15.04 -14.69 -0.55
C PHE A 197 -13.79 -14.24 -1.33
N ALA A 198 -13.72 -12.95 -1.68
CA ALA A 198 -12.69 -12.40 -2.53
C ALA A 198 -11.26 -12.75 -2.08
N VAL A 199 -10.43 -13.17 -3.05
CA VAL A 199 -8.99 -13.27 -2.89
C VAL A 199 -8.37 -11.90 -3.17
N ASN A 200 -7.69 -11.31 -2.17
CA ASN A 200 -7.11 -9.98 -2.27
C ASN A 200 -5.64 -9.98 -2.69
N SER A 201 -4.88 -11.01 -2.31
CA SER A 201 -3.44 -11.13 -2.57
C SER A 201 -3.06 -12.61 -2.68
N ILE A 202 -2.04 -12.91 -3.48
CA ILE A 202 -1.49 -14.26 -3.65
C ILE A 202 0.02 -14.17 -3.63
N ALA A 203 0.66 -15.13 -2.96
CA ALA A 203 2.09 -15.40 -3.06
C ALA A 203 2.32 -16.88 -3.35
N VAL A 204 3.29 -17.21 -4.21
CA VAL A 204 3.64 -18.59 -4.59
C VAL A 204 4.90 -19.01 -3.85
N THR A 205 4.94 -20.27 -3.40
CA THR A 205 6.14 -20.83 -2.76
C THR A 205 7.31 -20.89 -3.75
N PRO A 206 8.57 -20.75 -3.28
CA PRO A 206 9.75 -20.71 -4.16
C PRO A 206 9.94 -21.99 -5.00
N ASP A 207 9.39 -23.12 -4.55
CA ASP A 207 9.38 -24.40 -5.31
C ASP A 207 8.24 -24.48 -6.33
N GLY A 208 7.32 -23.49 -6.34
CA GLY A 208 6.19 -23.44 -7.25
C GLY A 208 5.11 -24.48 -7.02
N THR A 209 5.13 -25.18 -5.87
CA THR A 209 4.18 -26.27 -5.53
C THR A 209 3.00 -25.79 -4.73
N GLY A 210 3.12 -24.65 -4.02
CA GLY A 210 2.08 -24.11 -3.16
C GLY A 210 1.83 -22.62 -3.40
N ALA A 211 0.72 -22.12 -2.88
CA ALA A 211 0.41 -20.71 -2.81
C ALA A 211 -0.24 -20.33 -1.49
N VAL A 212 -0.06 -19.08 -1.09
CA VAL A 212 -0.72 -18.48 0.06
C VAL A 212 -1.60 -17.36 -0.47
N ALA A 213 -2.86 -17.32 -0.05
CA ALA A 213 -3.81 -16.29 -0.47
C ALA A 213 -4.43 -15.58 0.73
N ALA A 214 -4.59 -14.28 0.61
CA ALA A 214 -5.35 -13.44 1.54
C ALA A 214 -6.81 -13.40 1.13
N SER A 215 -7.72 -13.65 2.07
CA SER A 215 -9.14 -13.66 1.80
C SER A 215 -9.90 -12.65 2.66
N ILE A 216 -10.99 -12.11 2.10
CA ILE A 216 -11.90 -11.22 2.81
C ILE A 216 -12.65 -11.93 3.96
N ASP A 217 -12.64 -13.28 4.00
CA ASP A 217 -13.20 -14.10 5.06
C ASP A 217 -12.33 -14.18 6.33
N GLU A 218 -11.36 -13.25 6.47
CA GLU A 218 -10.45 -13.13 7.63
C GLU A 218 -9.40 -14.24 7.71
N THR A 219 -9.29 -15.09 6.68
CA THR A 219 -8.35 -16.22 6.66
C THR A 219 -7.17 -15.99 5.70
N VAL A 220 -6.05 -16.63 6.03
CA VAL A 220 -4.95 -16.90 5.10
C VAL A 220 -5.09 -18.34 4.64
N ARG A 221 -5.16 -18.56 3.31
CA ARG A 221 -5.38 -19.89 2.74
C ARG A 221 -4.13 -20.44 2.09
N LEU A 222 -3.81 -21.68 2.41
CA LEU A 222 -2.72 -22.44 1.80
C LEU A 222 -3.30 -23.34 0.70
N TRP A 223 -2.77 -23.22 -0.51
CA TRP A 223 -3.21 -23.98 -1.68
C TRP A 223 -2.10 -24.91 -2.16
N ASP A 224 -2.44 -26.19 -2.44
CA ASP A 224 -1.58 -27.10 -3.18
C ASP A 224 -1.83 -26.94 -4.69
N LEU A 225 -0.84 -26.46 -5.40
CA LEU A 225 -0.91 -26.21 -6.85
C LEU A 225 -0.67 -27.50 -7.67
N THR A 226 -0.14 -28.54 -7.06
CA THR A 226 0.20 -29.81 -7.71
C THR A 226 -0.92 -30.83 -7.62
N GLY A 227 -1.63 -30.86 -6.52
CA GLY A 227 -2.66 -31.83 -6.17
C GLY A 227 -4.08 -31.27 -6.20
N ALA A 228 -5.05 -32.13 -5.87
CA ALA A 228 -6.44 -31.74 -5.66
C ALA A 228 -6.70 -31.43 -4.17
N ALA A 229 -5.64 -31.21 -3.40
CA ALA A 229 -5.74 -31.10 -1.96
C ALA A 229 -6.54 -29.88 -1.55
N GLU A 230 -7.31 -30.08 -0.52
CA GLU A 230 -8.08 -29.05 0.17
C GLU A 230 -7.15 -27.96 0.69
N THR A 231 -7.60 -26.73 0.62
CA THR A 231 -6.91 -25.58 1.19
C THR A 231 -6.96 -25.64 2.71
N VAL A 232 -5.83 -25.36 3.34
CA VAL A 232 -5.78 -25.12 4.79
C VAL A 232 -6.06 -23.65 5.03
N ALA A 233 -7.00 -23.36 5.94
CA ALA A 233 -7.26 -22.01 6.39
C ALA A 233 -6.53 -21.74 7.71
N LEU A 234 -5.75 -20.66 7.75
CA LEU A 234 -5.10 -20.16 8.95
C LEU A 234 -5.91 -18.97 9.50
N TYR A 235 -6.26 -19.04 10.78
CA TYR A 235 -7.10 -18.07 11.47
C TYR A 235 -6.28 -17.21 12.40
N GLY A 236 -6.71 -15.97 12.61
CA GLY A 236 -6.07 -15.09 13.58
C GLY A 236 -6.35 -13.60 13.37
N HIS A 237 -6.58 -13.13 12.14
CA HIS A 237 -6.96 -11.75 11.88
C HIS A 237 -8.38 -11.43 12.37
N ASP A 238 -8.57 -10.20 12.88
CA ASP A 238 -9.86 -9.64 13.23
C ASP A 238 -10.34 -8.73 12.09
N GLY A 239 -10.70 -9.35 10.96
CA GLY A 239 -11.16 -8.68 9.75
C GLY A 239 -10.46 -9.15 8.49
N PRO A 240 -10.87 -8.65 7.31
CA PRO A 240 -10.35 -9.05 6.02
C PRO A 240 -8.83 -9.08 5.95
N VAL A 241 -8.26 -10.18 5.41
CA VAL A 241 -6.85 -10.25 5.09
C VAL A 241 -6.64 -9.64 3.70
N LEU A 242 -5.72 -8.69 3.57
CA LEU A 242 -5.59 -7.86 2.38
C LEU A 242 -4.29 -8.09 1.63
N ALA A 243 -3.23 -8.51 2.32
CA ALA A 243 -1.91 -8.73 1.74
C ALA A 243 -1.30 -10.04 2.21
N THR A 244 -0.50 -10.67 1.35
CA THR A 244 0.34 -11.82 1.68
C THR A 244 1.69 -11.72 1.02
N ALA A 245 2.70 -12.33 1.67
CA ALA A 245 4.02 -12.56 1.10
C ALA A 245 4.56 -13.90 1.60
N ILE A 246 5.52 -14.50 0.88
CA ILE A 246 6.26 -15.70 1.29
C ILE A 246 7.74 -15.36 1.37
N SER A 247 8.43 -15.85 2.39
CA SER A 247 9.88 -15.68 2.55
C SER A 247 10.65 -16.36 1.42
N PRO A 248 11.81 -15.83 1.02
CA PRO A 248 12.61 -16.41 -0.08
C PRO A 248 13.01 -17.87 0.12
N ASP A 249 13.10 -18.33 1.37
CA ASP A 249 13.39 -19.73 1.72
C ASP A 249 12.13 -20.62 1.77
N GLY A 250 10.95 -20.04 1.58
CA GLY A 250 9.66 -20.74 1.62
C GLY A 250 9.20 -21.22 3.00
N ARG A 251 9.89 -20.84 4.08
CA ARG A 251 9.56 -21.30 5.43
C ARG A 251 8.41 -20.52 6.06
N PHE A 252 8.33 -19.23 5.76
CA PHE A 252 7.38 -18.33 6.35
C PHE A 252 6.44 -17.71 5.30
N ALA A 253 5.20 -17.51 5.71
CA ALA A 253 4.30 -16.56 5.08
C ALA A 253 4.09 -15.36 5.99
N ALA A 254 3.79 -14.22 5.41
CA ALA A 254 3.31 -13.06 6.13
C ALA A 254 1.92 -12.66 5.62
N SER A 255 1.08 -12.13 6.50
CA SER A 255 -0.23 -11.59 6.15
C SER A 255 -0.46 -10.24 6.80
N GLY A 256 -1.15 -9.35 6.08
CA GLY A 256 -1.58 -8.04 6.55
C GLY A 256 -3.09 -7.91 6.48
N GLY A 257 -3.71 -7.43 7.56
CA GLY A 257 -5.15 -7.39 7.71
C GLY A 257 -5.73 -5.98 7.80
N ALA A 258 -7.04 -5.91 7.66
CA ALA A 258 -7.80 -4.69 7.95
C ALA A 258 -7.74 -4.29 9.43
N ASP A 259 -7.37 -5.22 10.30
CA ASP A 259 -7.12 -5.03 11.73
C ASP A 259 -5.83 -4.24 12.04
N GLY A 260 -5.07 -3.82 11.00
CA GLY A 260 -3.81 -3.08 11.15
C GLY A 260 -2.64 -3.94 11.59
N ARG A 261 -2.79 -5.25 11.62
CA ARG A 261 -1.78 -6.19 12.08
C ARG A 261 -1.04 -6.86 10.93
N VAL A 262 0.22 -7.17 11.18
CA VAL A 262 1.06 -8.03 10.35
C VAL A 262 1.31 -9.32 11.11
N ARG A 263 0.99 -10.46 10.52
CA ARG A 263 1.26 -11.78 11.12
C ARG A 263 2.26 -12.55 10.28
N VAL A 264 3.13 -13.30 10.95
CA VAL A 264 4.08 -14.22 10.34
C VAL A 264 3.73 -15.64 10.75
N TRP A 265 3.65 -16.51 9.76
CA TRP A 265 3.21 -17.90 9.88
C TRP A 265 4.36 -18.82 9.52
N LEU A 266 4.65 -19.83 10.34
CA LEU A 266 5.53 -20.94 9.98
C LEU A 266 4.70 -21.95 9.16
N LEU A 267 4.97 -22.04 7.85
CA LEU A 267 4.14 -22.81 6.91
C LEU A 267 4.11 -24.29 7.25
N ALA A 268 5.26 -24.90 7.56
CA ALA A 268 5.34 -26.32 7.89
C ALA A 268 4.54 -26.71 9.14
N ALA A 269 4.39 -25.80 10.09
CA ALA A 269 3.65 -26.03 11.35
C ALA A 269 2.25 -25.41 11.33
N GLN A 270 1.89 -24.66 10.28
CA GLN A 270 0.59 -23.99 10.11
C GLN A 270 0.19 -23.14 11.33
N ARG A 271 1.14 -22.43 11.92
CA ARG A 271 0.92 -21.60 13.11
C ARG A 271 1.58 -20.24 13.02
N THR A 272 1.01 -19.27 13.72
CA THR A 272 1.61 -17.95 13.89
C THR A 272 2.90 -18.04 14.72
N VAL A 273 3.94 -17.34 14.28
CA VAL A 273 5.23 -17.17 14.97
C VAL A 273 5.56 -15.71 15.22
N GLY A 274 4.84 -14.77 14.61
CA GLY A 274 4.93 -13.33 14.85
C GLY A 274 3.56 -12.68 14.67
N ASP A 275 3.25 -11.70 15.52
CA ASP A 275 1.98 -10.93 15.46
C ASP A 275 2.26 -9.49 15.87
N PHE A 276 2.30 -8.58 14.89
CA PHE A 276 2.78 -7.23 15.04
C PHE A 276 1.65 -6.24 14.76
N GLY A 277 1.38 -5.38 15.73
CA GLY A 277 0.56 -4.20 15.57
C GLY A 277 1.46 -2.98 15.34
N GLY A 278 0.97 -2.00 14.62
CA GLY A 278 1.75 -0.75 14.42
C GLY A 278 1.20 0.13 13.33
N HIS A 279 0.46 -0.42 12.34
CA HIS A 279 -0.28 0.41 11.40
C HIS A 279 -1.56 0.97 12.04
N GLU A 280 -1.81 2.26 11.81
CA GLU A 280 -3.08 2.90 12.18
C GLU A 280 -4.12 2.69 11.05
N GLY A 281 -4.51 1.44 10.82
CA GLY A 281 -5.47 1.02 9.80
C GLY A 281 -4.97 -0.12 8.95
N ALA A 282 -5.71 -0.47 7.91
CA ALA A 282 -5.48 -1.65 7.10
C ALA A 282 -4.08 -1.74 6.50
N VAL A 283 -3.49 -2.94 6.54
CA VAL A 283 -2.22 -3.29 5.88
C VAL A 283 -2.53 -3.82 4.48
N TRP A 284 -2.16 -3.07 3.44
CA TRP A 284 -2.53 -3.35 2.07
C TRP A 284 -1.44 -4.03 1.24
N GLY A 285 -0.19 -3.88 1.63
CA GLY A 285 0.94 -4.44 0.89
C GLY A 285 1.95 -5.08 1.84
N LEU A 286 2.54 -6.19 1.41
CA LEU A 286 3.59 -6.90 2.13
C LEU A 286 4.62 -7.44 1.13
N VAL A 287 5.89 -7.39 1.52
CA VAL A 287 6.98 -8.04 0.78
C VAL A 287 8.12 -8.42 1.72
N PHE A 288 8.65 -9.61 1.60
CA PHE A 288 9.92 -9.97 2.24
C PHE A 288 11.08 -9.35 1.47
N ALA A 289 12.08 -8.88 2.19
CA ALA A 289 13.36 -8.55 1.59
C ALA A 289 14.06 -9.84 1.08
N PRO A 290 14.93 -9.73 0.06
CA PRO A 290 15.61 -10.89 -0.51
C PRO A 290 16.49 -11.67 0.47
N ASP A 291 16.92 -11.05 1.57
CA ASP A 291 17.66 -11.68 2.66
C ASP A 291 16.78 -12.58 3.57
N GLY A 292 15.44 -12.45 3.44
CA GLY A 292 14.46 -13.20 4.23
C GLY A 292 14.38 -12.78 5.70
N THR A 293 15.21 -11.84 6.16
CA THR A 293 15.26 -11.38 7.55
C THR A 293 14.36 -10.19 7.83
N ARG A 294 13.97 -9.47 6.78
CA ARG A 294 13.14 -8.27 6.87
C ARG A 294 11.86 -8.42 6.07
N LEU A 295 10.79 -7.86 6.60
CA LEU A 295 9.49 -7.74 5.96
C LEU A 295 9.11 -6.26 5.89
N LEU A 296 8.64 -5.81 4.74
CA LEU A 296 8.09 -4.47 4.57
C LEU A 296 6.57 -4.55 4.48
N SER A 297 5.90 -3.61 5.12
CA SER A 297 4.45 -3.46 5.06
C SER A 297 4.05 -2.06 4.62
N ALA A 298 2.94 -1.96 3.90
CA ALA A 298 2.35 -0.72 3.42
C ALA A 298 0.93 -0.58 3.96
N GLY A 299 0.60 0.58 4.53
CA GLY A 299 -0.62 0.78 5.30
C GLY A 299 -1.53 1.92 4.84
N ALA A 300 -2.75 1.88 5.33
CA ALA A 300 -3.75 2.94 5.16
C ALA A 300 -3.35 4.25 5.88
N ASP A 301 -2.42 4.18 6.82
CA ASP A 301 -1.82 5.30 7.54
C ASP A 301 -0.79 6.09 6.71
N ALA A 302 -0.66 5.77 5.42
CA ALA A 302 0.28 6.36 4.48
C ALA A 302 1.76 6.03 4.77
N LEU A 303 2.03 5.00 5.56
CA LEU A 303 3.37 4.58 5.95
C LEU A 303 3.79 3.28 5.25
N VAL A 304 5.10 3.15 5.06
CA VAL A 304 5.78 1.87 4.85
C VAL A 304 6.60 1.58 6.11
N LYS A 305 6.48 0.36 6.65
CA LYS A 305 7.19 -0.07 7.86
C LYS A 305 8.07 -1.27 7.57
N VAL A 306 9.15 -1.40 8.33
CA VAL A 306 10.11 -2.52 8.23
C VAL A 306 10.12 -3.29 9.53
N TRP A 307 10.00 -4.61 9.42
CA TRP A 307 9.93 -5.56 10.54
C TRP A 307 11.07 -6.56 10.45
N GLU A 308 11.63 -6.96 11.56
CA GLU A 308 12.53 -8.12 11.65
C GLU A 308 11.72 -9.42 11.79
N VAL A 309 12.13 -10.45 11.06
CA VAL A 309 11.45 -11.76 11.02
C VAL A 309 12.44 -12.85 11.43
N PRO A 310 12.05 -13.86 12.25
CA PRO A 310 10.70 -14.17 12.77
C PRO A 310 10.33 -13.50 14.09
N GLU A 311 11.23 -12.74 14.71
CA GLU A 311 11.03 -12.19 16.06
C GLU A 311 10.06 -11.01 16.10
N GLY A 312 9.88 -10.32 14.97
CA GLY A 312 8.87 -9.31 14.74
C GLY A 312 9.01 -8.03 15.54
N ALA A 313 10.19 -7.63 15.82
CA ALA A 313 10.47 -6.28 16.25
C ALA A 313 10.37 -5.34 15.04
N GLU A 314 9.65 -4.23 15.18
CA GLU A 314 9.72 -3.14 14.21
C GLU A 314 11.12 -2.53 14.27
N ILE A 315 11.88 -2.57 13.15
CA ILE A 315 13.21 -1.98 13.09
C ILE A 315 13.07 -0.46 13.24
N GLY A 316 13.64 0.10 14.32
CA GLY A 316 13.63 1.55 14.57
C GLY A 316 12.39 2.07 15.32
N ALA A 317 11.56 1.21 15.90
CA ALA A 317 10.39 1.62 16.70
C ALA A 317 10.76 2.51 17.94
N ALA A 318 12.04 2.62 18.29
CA ALA A 318 12.48 3.36 19.49
C ALA A 318 12.36 4.90 19.35
N ALA A 319 12.16 5.46 18.14
CA ALA A 319 12.06 6.92 17.94
C ALA A 319 10.63 7.42 17.68
N GLY A 320 9.67 6.53 17.37
CA GLY A 320 8.27 6.92 17.14
C GLY A 320 7.51 7.38 18.38
N ALA A 321 7.98 6.98 19.58
CA ALA A 321 7.34 7.40 20.83
C ALA A 321 7.74 8.83 21.27
N ALA A 322 8.86 9.38 20.76
CA ALA A 322 9.34 10.70 21.15
C ALA A 322 8.76 11.85 20.29
N THR A 323 8.35 11.58 19.04
CA THR A 323 7.75 12.62 18.17
C THR A 323 6.26 12.81 18.39
N ALA A 324 5.55 11.82 18.95
CA ALA A 324 4.17 11.99 19.40
C ALA A 324 4.06 12.90 20.65
N ALA A 325 5.14 13.07 21.40
CA ALA A 325 5.16 13.94 22.59
C ALA A 325 5.47 15.42 22.28
N ALA A 326 5.99 15.75 21.09
CA ALA A 326 6.34 17.14 20.73
C ALA A 326 5.21 17.92 20.04
N THR A 327 4.09 17.27 19.69
CA THR A 327 2.85 17.92 19.25
C THR A 327 1.72 17.72 20.27
N GLY A 328 2.07 17.81 21.55
CA GLY A 328 1.11 17.77 22.65
C GLY A 328 0.14 18.92 22.56
N GLY A 329 -1.12 18.64 22.19
CA GLY A 329 -2.18 19.60 22.29
C GLY A 329 -3.51 19.23 21.62
N HIS A 330 -3.57 18.22 20.74
CA HIS A 330 -4.79 17.98 19.95
C HIS A 330 -5.33 16.54 19.93
N ASP A 331 -4.81 15.63 20.71
CA ASP A 331 -5.29 14.23 20.70
C ASP A 331 -6.67 14.03 21.36
N SER A 332 -7.18 15.06 22.01
CA SER A 332 -8.55 15.05 22.61
C SER A 332 -9.63 15.60 21.68
N ASP A 333 -9.27 16.21 20.54
CA ASP A 333 -10.24 16.77 19.59
C ASP A 333 -10.75 15.69 18.64
N PRO A 334 -12.06 15.30 18.70
CA PRO A 334 -12.62 14.29 17.81
C PRO A 334 -12.46 14.64 16.34
N GLY A 335 -12.63 15.92 15.97
CA GLY A 335 -12.50 16.39 14.60
C GLY A 335 -11.08 16.29 14.06
N ALA A 336 -10.06 16.51 14.91
CA ALA A 336 -8.66 16.31 14.53
C ALA A 336 -8.35 14.85 14.21
N ARG A 337 -8.92 13.91 14.98
CA ARG A 337 -8.79 12.47 14.70
C ARG A 337 -9.43 12.10 13.37
N LEU A 338 -10.62 12.62 13.09
CA LEU A 338 -11.33 12.38 11.83
C LEU A 338 -10.58 12.99 10.64
N PHE A 339 -9.97 14.17 10.84
CA PHE A 339 -9.18 14.86 9.80
C PHE A 339 -7.90 14.11 9.42
N ARG A 340 -7.35 13.23 10.24
CA ARG A 340 -6.10 12.50 9.92
C ARG A 340 -6.13 11.86 8.53
N LYS A 341 -7.26 11.29 8.12
CA LYS A 341 -7.43 10.72 6.77
C LYS A 341 -7.35 11.77 5.65
N CYS A 342 -7.91 12.94 5.89
CA CYS A 342 -7.88 14.05 4.93
C CYS A 342 -6.51 14.76 4.93
N GLY A 343 -5.85 14.83 6.08
CA GLY A 343 -4.54 15.46 6.29
C GLY A 343 -3.40 14.80 5.51
N ALA A 344 -3.57 13.53 5.13
CA ALA A 344 -2.66 12.83 4.25
C ALA A 344 -2.54 13.52 2.87
N CYS A 345 -3.68 13.98 2.33
CA CYS A 345 -3.74 14.61 1.01
C CYS A 345 -3.84 16.15 1.06
N HIS A 346 -4.27 16.74 2.17
CA HIS A 346 -4.56 18.16 2.28
C HIS A 346 -3.76 18.83 3.39
N ALA A 347 -3.13 19.96 3.09
CA ALA A 347 -2.58 20.86 4.11
C ALA A 347 -3.69 21.78 4.68
N ILE A 348 -3.56 22.19 5.95
CA ILE A 348 -4.50 23.11 6.63
C ILE A 348 -3.83 24.36 7.19
N THR A 349 -2.51 24.50 7.02
CA THR A 349 -1.73 25.65 7.52
C THR A 349 -1.41 26.63 6.39
N ALA A 350 -1.14 27.88 6.75
CA ALA A 350 -0.86 28.95 5.80
C ALA A 350 0.38 28.70 4.93
N ASP A 351 1.38 28.06 5.49
CA ASP A 351 2.64 27.64 4.86
C ASP A 351 2.57 26.27 4.20
N GLY A 352 1.39 25.61 4.31
CA GLY A 352 1.16 24.27 3.78
C GLY A 352 1.15 24.27 2.26
N VAL A 353 2.11 23.58 1.65
CA VAL A 353 2.14 23.33 0.20
C VAL A 353 1.02 22.39 -0.23
N ASN A 354 0.58 22.48 -1.49
CA ASN A 354 -0.33 21.50 -2.07
C ASN A 354 0.33 20.12 -2.03
N LYS A 355 -0.43 19.15 -1.49
CA LYS A 355 -0.05 17.72 -1.47
C LYS A 355 -0.70 17.02 -2.67
N ALA A 356 -1.16 15.78 -2.50
CA ALA A 356 -1.98 15.10 -3.49
C ALA A 356 -3.34 15.81 -3.73
N GLY A 357 -3.86 16.50 -2.70
CA GLY A 357 -5.00 17.40 -2.76
C GLY A 357 -4.59 18.87 -2.56
N PRO A 358 -5.48 19.81 -2.90
CA PRO A 358 -5.26 21.24 -2.70
C PRO A 358 -5.21 21.59 -1.20
N SER A 359 -4.50 22.66 -0.84
CA SER A 359 -4.54 23.18 0.52
C SER A 359 -5.97 23.59 0.93
N LEU A 360 -6.37 23.19 2.13
CA LEU A 360 -7.66 23.57 2.74
C LEU A 360 -7.55 24.85 3.57
N TYR A 361 -6.37 25.46 3.70
CA TYR A 361 -6.26 26.74 4.38
C TYR A 361 -7.13 27.79 3.72
N GLY A 362 -8.00 28.47 4.48
CA GLY A 362 -9.01 29.37 3.94
C GLY A 362 -10.08 28.66 3.11
N LEU A 363 -10.47 27.44 3.46
CA LEU A 363 -11.43 26.63 2.71
C LEU A 363 -12.80 27.30 2.61
N PHE A 364 -13.38 27.67 3.74
CA PHE A 364 -14.77 28.17 3.79
C PHE A 364 -14.90 29.54 3.14
N GLY A 365 -15.87 29.69 2.26
CA GLY A 365 -16.09 30.86 1.41
C GLY A 365 -15.27 30.88 0.11
N ARG A 366 -14.33 29.95 -0.08
CA ARG A 366 -13.50 29.86 -1.29
C ARG A 366 -14.23 29.13 -2.40
N ARG A 367 -14.08 29.61 -3.65
CA ARG A 367 -14.58 28.88 -4.83
C ARG A 367 -13.74 27.63 -5.06
N ALA A 368 -14.40 26.53 -5.45
CA ALA A 368 -13.73 25.31 -5.87
C ALA A 368 -12.84 25.57 -7.10
N GLY A 369 -11.73 24.86 -7.20
CA GLY A 369 -10.83 24.98 -8.35
C GLY A 369 -9.91 26.20 -8.34
N THR A 370 -9.79 26.97 -7.23
CA THR A 370 -9.07 28.26 -7.21
C THR A 370 -7.78 28.27 -6.39
N VAL A 371 -7.35 27.16 -5.77
CA VAL A 371 -6.06 27.14 -5.04
C VAL A 371 -4.92 27.25 -6.05
N PRO A 372 -4.02 28.26 -5.88
CA PRO A 372 -2.90 28.45 -6.79
C PRO A 372 -1.98 27.23 -6.86
N GLY A 373 -1.49 26.92 -8.08
CA GLY A 373 -0.52 25.86 -8.29
C GLY A 373 -1.06 24.43 -8.18
N TYR A 374 -2.38 24.23 -7.99
CA TYR A 374 -2.98 22.89 -7.98
C TYR A 374 -3.67 22.57 -9.32
N PRO A 375 -3.39 21.40 -9.95
CA PRO A 375 -3.92 21.04 -11.27
C PRO A 375 -5.35 20.48 -11.18
N TYR A 376 -6.34 21.34 -11.01
CA TYR A 376 -7.74 20.93 -10.97
C TYR A 376 -8.26 20.45 -12.33
N SER A 377 -9.25 19.56 -12.30
CA SER A 377 -10.05 19.23 -13.50
C SER A 377 -10.83 20.48 -13.98
N GLU A 378 -11.11 20.53 -15.28
CA GLU A 378 -11.92 21.59 -15.88
C GLU A 378 -13.33 21.63 -15.28
N ALA A 379 -13.93 20.45 -15.05
CA ALA A 379 -15.22 20.33 -14.40
C ALA A 379 -15.28 21.00 -13.03
N LEU A 380 -14.22 20.88 -12.21
CA LEU A 380 -14.18 21.50 -10.90
C LEU A 380 -13.94 23.01 -10.99
N ARG A 381 -13.12 23.46 -11.92
CA ARG A 381 -12.89 24.90 -12.18
C ARG A 381 -14.14 25.63 -12.65
N SER A 382 -14.95 24.98 -13.47
CA SER A 382 -16.19 25.51 -14.05
C SER A 382 -17.44 25.29 -13.19
N SER A 383 -17.33 24.51 -12.11
CA SER A 383 -18.48 24.10 -11.28
C SER A 383 -19.25 25.26 -10.63
N GLY A 384 -18.58 26.40 -10.41
CA GLY A 384 -19.15 27.52 -9.65
C GLY A 384 -19.35 27.24 -8.16
N LEU A 385 -18.99 26.03 -7.68
CA LEU A 385 -19.16 25.61 -6.29
C LEU A 385 -18.35 26.51 -5.35
N VAL A 386 -18.99 26.90 -4.25
CA VAL A 386 -18.33 27.57 -3.12
C VAL A 386 -18.33 26.61 -1.94
N TRP A 387 -17.20 26.51 -1.27
CA TRP A 387 -17.07 25.66 -0.11
C TRP A 387 -17.76 26.30 1.11
N THR A 388 -18.91 25.76 1.48
CA THR A 388 -19.66 26.07 2.69
C THR A 388 -19.68 24.82 3.60
N GLU A 389 -20.20 24.94 4.80
CA GLU A 389 -20.40 23.78 5.69
C GLU A 389 -21.26 22.71 5.03
N GLU A 390 -22.34 23.12 4.37
CA GLU A 390 -23.29 22.25 3.68
C GLU A 390 -22.63 21.55 2.47
N SER A 391 -21.80 22.27 1.70
CA SER A 391 -21.14 21.68 0.54
C SER A 391 -20.01 20.74 0.94
N VAL A 392 -19.32 21.00 2.05
CA VAL A 392 -18.32 20.09 2.63
C VAL A 392 -19.02 18.85 3.24
N ASP A 393 -20.12 19.01 3.96
CA ASP A 393 -20.93 17.88 4.46
C ASP A 393 -21.41 16.99 3.31
N ALA A 394 -22.00 17.60 2.28
CA ALA A 394 -22.45 16.87 1.10
C ALA A 394 -21.32 16.16 0.34
N LEU A 395 -20.12 16.75 0.27
CA LEU A 395 -18.95 16.09 -0.33
C LEU A 395 -18.56 14.81 0.41
N ILE A 396 -18.59 14.86 1.75
CA ILE A 396 -18.17 13.75 2.60
C ILE A 396 -19.29 12.69 2.72
N ASP A 397 -20.55 13.08 2.67
CA ASP A 397 -21.70 12.17 2.70
C ASP A 397 -21.93 11.46 1.37
N LEU A 398 -22.04 12.24 0.28
CA LEU A 398 -22.41 11.73 -1.04
C LEU A 398 -21.19 11.24 -1.86
N GLY A 399 -20.01 11.74 -1.51
CA GLY A 399 -18.76 11.49 -2.21
C GLY A 399 -18.47 12.45 -3.36
N PRO A 400 -17.18 12.54 -3.77
CA PRO A 400 -16.73 13.49 -4.77
C PRO A 400 -17.33 13.26 -6.16
N GLU A 401 -17.69 12.03 -6.50
CA GLU A 401 -18.28 11.70 -7.79
C GLU A 401 -19.61 12.42 -8.05
N ARG A 402 -20.39 12.64 -7.00
CA ARG A 402 -21.71 13.31 -7.10
C ARG A 402 -21.62 14.82 -7.02
N LEU A 403 -20.75 15.34 -6.12
CA LEU A 403 -20.68 16.78 -5.88
C LEU A 403 -19.67 17.47 -6.81
N THR A 404 -18.60 16.80 -7.14
CA THR A 404 -17.48 17.31 -7.94
C THR A 404 -17.11 16.30 -9.03
N PRO A 405 -17.98 16.08 -10.05
CA PRO A 405 -17.72 15.12 -11.13
C PRO A 405 -16.36 15.40 -11.80
N GLY A 406 -15.59 14.34 -12.07
CA GLY A 406 -14.24 14.45 -12.63
C GLY A 406 -13.16 14.90 -11.63
N SER A 407 -13.50 14.98 -10.34
CA SER A 407 -12.52 15.17 -9.27
C SER A 407 -11.63 13.94 -9.16
N LYS A 408 -10.32 14.16 -8.92
CA LYS A 408 -9.35 13.11 -8.60
C LYS A 408 -9.33 12.76 -7.10
N MET A 409 -10.24 13.31 -6.31
CA MET A 409 -10.33 13.01 -4.88
C MET A 409 -10.81 11.57 -4.68
N PRO A 410 -10.08 10.74 -3.91
CA PRO A 410 -10.53 9.39 -3.58
C PRO A 410 -11.88 9.40 -2.85
N LEU A 411 -12.69 8.38 -3.08
CA LEU A 411 -13.97 8.23 -2.39
C LEU A 411 -13.73 8.05 -0.89
N GLN A 412 -13.99 9.09 -0.11
CA GLN A 412 -13.99 9.04 1.34
C GLN A 412 -15.38 9.43 1.82
N ARG A 413 -16.13 8.44 2.28
CA ARG A 413 -17.44 8.67 2.87
C ARG A 413 -17.38 8.56 4.37
N MET A 414 -18.14 9.42 5.02
CA MET A 414 -18.35 9.43 6.45
C MET A 414 -19.89 9.39 6.70
N PRO A 415 -20.47 8.18 6.84
CA PRO A 415 -21.93 8.05 6.92
C PRO A 415 -22.52 8.67 8.18
N ASP A 416 -21.76 8.69 9.30
CA ASP A 416 -22.23 9.23 10.56
C ASP A 416 -22.31 10.77 10.50
N PRO A 417 -23.50 11.37 10.68
CA PRO A 417 -23.66 12.83 10.67
C PRO A 417 -22.93 13.51 11.83
N GLN A 418 -22.74 12.84 12.97
CA GLN A 418 -22.03 13.41 14.12
C GLN A 418 -20.54 13.55 13.81
N ASP A 419 -19.95 12.52 13.22
CA ASP A 419 -18.54 12.56 12.76
C ASP A 419 -18.32 13.65 11.73
N ARG A 420 -19.24 13.81 10.76
CA ARG A 420 -19.15 14.90 9.77
C ARG A 420 -19.20 16.28 10.42
N ALA A 421 -20.11 16.47 11.37
CA ALA A 421 -20.22 17.75 12.10
C ALA A 421 -18.96 18.05 12.93
N GLU A 422 -18.36 17.03 13.56
CA GLU A 422 -17.09 17.18 14.30
C GLU A 422 -15.93 17.56 13.36
N LEU A 423 -15.82 16.90 12.22
CA LEU A 423 -14.82 17.20 11.22
C LEU A 423 -14.96 18.62 10.66
N ILE A 424 -16.18 19.04 10.33
CA ILE A 424 -16.46 20.39 9.84
C ILE A 424 -16.11 21.44 10.89
N ARG A 425 -16.48 21.23 12.15
CA ARG A 425 -16.09 22.12 13.26
C ARG A 425 -14.57 22.25 13.39
N TYR A 426 -13.87 21.15 13.29
CA TYR A 426 -12.39 21.15 13.29
C TYR A 426 -11.82 21.93 12.11
N LEU A 427 -12.27 21.67 10.88
CA LEU A 427 -11.82 22.37 9.68
C LEU A 427 -12.06 23.88 9.78
N LYS A 428 -13.20 24.32 10.32
CA LYS A 428 -13.46 25.73 10.53
C LYS A 428 -12.44 26.39 11.43
N ARG A 429 -12.04 25.73 12.54
CA ARG A 429 -11.02 26.28 13.43
C ARG A 429 -9.60 26.22 12.83
N ALA A 430 -9.28 25.10 12.17
CA ALA A 430 -7.93 24.82 11.73
C ALA A 430 -7.53 25.51 10.41
N THR A 431 -8.51 25.96 9.62
CA THR A 431 -8.26 26.57 8.30
C THR A 431 -8.56 28.07 8.22
N ILE A 432 -8.87 28.72 9.34
CA ILE A 432 -9.11 30.19 9.37
C ILE A 432 -7.79 30.94 9.13
N PRO A 433 -7.74 31.87 8.17
CA PRO A 433 -6.59 32.77 8.01
C PRO A 433 -6.36 33.60 9.28
N ALA A 434 -5.12 33.67 9.75
CA ALA A 434 -4.76 34.54 10.86
C ALA A 434 -5.01 36.02 10.45
N GLY A 435 -6.15 36.61 10.89
CA GLY A 435 -6.48 37.99 10.59
C GLY A 435 -7.94 38.30 10.22
N GLY A 436 -8.84 37.30 10.32
CA GLY A 436 -10.27 37.47 10.10
C GLY A 436 -11.05 37.35 11.42
N GLY A 437 -11.06 38.39 12.22
CA GLY A 437 -11.88 38.59 13.41
C GLY A 437 -12.57 39.93 13.31
#